data_86c4498ac1ee77101c93ba7cc9e4a916
#
_entry.id   86c4498ac1ee77101c93ba7cc9e4a916
#
_cell.length_a   1.000
_cell.length_b   1.000
_cell.length_c   1.000
_cell.angle_alpha   90.00
_cell.angle_beta   90.00
_cell.angle_gamma   90.00
#
_symmetry.space_group_name_H-M   'P 1'
#
loop_
_entity.id
_entity.type
_entity.pdbx_description
1 polymer ?
#
loop_
_entity_poly.entity_id
_entity_poly.type
_entity_poly.pdbx_seq_one_letter_code
_entity_poly.pdbx_strand_id
1 'polypeptide(L)'
;MAREDREQPKPDVSATADISLVGSVDEAMACKLRDALAEAESGSDPLIIDMTTLGGDPEMARRMIVEVDAARERLGGRRLVFVGKTVVYSAGCTFMAAFPPQDRYLTADSTLLIHCRQLKQTLELDGPIRSHLPKLKAMIHQLETGVDLEKDNFERLIEGTRVPMDELLEKALYNWYVPAKEALDRGLIAGIL
;
A
#
# COMPACT_ATOMS: atom_id res chain seq x y z
N MET A 1 28.90 -17.93 9.35
CA MET A 1 27.72 -18.77 9.61
C MET A 1 26.62 -18.28 8.70
N ALA A 2 26.31 -19.04 7.65
CA ALA A 2 25.21 -18.74 6.73
C ALA A 2 23.90 -18.89 7.51
N ARG A 3 23.04 -17.85 7.50
CA ARG A 3 21.65 -18.00 7.94
C ARG A 3 20.98 -18.91 6.91
N GLU A 4 20.60 -20.12 7.35
CA GLU A 4 19.66 -20.95 6.61
C GLU A 4 18.38 -20.12 6.42
N ASP A 5 18.09 -19.75 5.17
CA ASP A 5 16.77 -19.27 4.75
C ASP A 5 15.77 -20.41 5.00
N ARG A 6 15.20 -20.44 6.19
CA ARG A 6 14.02 -21.28 6.44
C ARG A 6 12.89 -20.65 5.63
N GLU A 7 12.59 -21.30 4.52
CA GLU A 7 11.38 -21.02 3.74
C GLU A 7 10.18 -21.09 4.71
N GLN A 8 9.64 -19.92 5.04
CA GLN A 8 8.50 -19.88 5.95
C GLN A 8 7.31 -20.55 5.24
N PRO A 9 6.57 -21.44 5.92
CA PRO A 9 5.44 -22.11 5.29
C PRO A 9 4.47 -21.08 4.73
N LYS A 10 4.01 -21.31 3.49
CA LYS A 10 2.96 -20.47 2.89
C LYS A 10 1.78 -20.47 3.86
N PRO A 11 1.23 -19.28 4.19
CA PRO A 11 0.05 -19.24 5.02
C PRO A 11 -1.06 -20.04 4.34
N ASP A 12 -1.83 -20.79 5.12
CA ASP A 12 -3.05 -21.42 4.60
C ASP A 12 -4.10 -20.34 4.39
N VAL A 13 -4.09 -19.77 3.20
CA VAL A 13 -5.01 -18.71 2.75
C VAL A 13 -6.29 -19.27 2.12
N SER A 14 -6.47 -20.59 2.14
CA SER A 14 -7.80 -21.20 1.90
C SER A 14 -8.75 -20.90 3.07
N ALA A 15 -8.21 -20.54 4.24
CA ALA A 15 -8.97 -20.03 5.36
C ALA A 15 -9.60 -18.66 5.05
N THR A 16 -10.75 -18.41 5.64
CA THR A 16 -11.39 -17.09 5.62
C THR A 16 -10.43 -16.07 6.22
N ALA A 17 -10.23 -14.92 5.55
CA ALA A 17 -9.39 -13.86 6.09
C ALA A 17 -9.94 -13.37 7.43
N ASP A 18 -9.05 -13.07 8.38
CA ASP A 18 -9.43 -12.51 9.68
C ASP A 18 -10.02 -11.11 9.52
N ILE A 19 -9.45 -10.32 8.60
CA ILE A 19 -9.90 -8.96 8.29
C ILE A 19 -10.07 -8.85 6.78
N SER A 20 -11.28 -8.50 6.32
CA SER A 20 -11.58 -8.30 4.90
C SER A 20 -11.90 -6.84 4.62
N LEU A 21 -11.13 -6.23 3.70
CA LEU A 21 -11.21 -4.83 3.29
C LEU A 21 -11.65 -4.75 1.82
N VAL A 22 -12.92 -4.38 1.60
CA VAL A 22 -13.50 -4.31 0.25
C VAL A 22 -14.11 -2.94 0.01
N GLY A 23 -13.79 -2.34 -1.12
CA GLY A 23 -14.34 -1.04 -1.53
C GLY A 23 -13.29 0.07 -1.63
N SER A 24 -13.71 1.31 -1.43
CA SER A 24 -12.82 2.46 -1.48
C SER A 24 -11.91 2.54 -0.26
N VAL A 25 -10.67 2.95 -0.46
CA VAL A 25 -9.78 3.30 0.65
C VAL A 25 -10.19 4.67 1.16
N ASP A 26 -10.90 4.68 2.29
CA ASP A 26 -11.49 5.87 2.92
C ASP A 26 -11.45 5.75 4.45
N GLU A 27 -12.04 6.74 5.13
CA GLU A 27 -12.11 6.76 6.59
C GLU A 27 -12.84 5.54 7.16
N ALA A 28 -13.91 5.09 6.50
CA ALA A 28 -14.68 3.93 6.96
C ALA A 28 -13.84 2.65 6.93
N MET A 29 -13.06 2.44 5.85
CA MET A 29 -12.14 1.32 5.73
C MET A 29 -11.00 1.40 6.77
N ALA A 30 -10.44 2.60 6.98
CA ALA A 30 -9.40 2.81 7.99
C ALA A 30 -9.91 2.53 9.42
N CYS A 31 -11.12 2.98 9.75
CA CYS A 31 -11.76 2.67 11.04
C CYS A 31 -12.01 1.17 11.20
N LYS A 32 -12.56 0.50 10.17
CA LYS A 32 -12.77 -0.95 10.18
C LYS A 32 -11.48 -1.72 10.46
N LEU A 33 -10.39 -1.37 9.78
CA LEU A 33 -9.08 -1.99 10.00
C LEU A 33 -8.60 -1.77 11.44
N ARG A 34 -8.63 -0.53 11.93
CA ARG A 34 -8.20 -0.18 13.28
C ARG A 34 -8.96 -0.99 14.34
N ASP A 35 -10.30 -1.02 14.23
CA ASP A 35 -11.15 -1.69 15.20
C ASP A 35 -10.90 -3.21 15.20
N ALA A 36 -10.80 -3.82 14.03
CA ALA A 36 -10.47 -5.25 13.91
C ALA A 36 -9.06 -5.57 14.42
N LEU A 37 -8.07 -4.72 14.12
CA LEU A 37 -6.72 -4.88 14.67
C LEU A 37 -6.72 -4.73 16.20
N ALA A 38 -7.51 -3.82 16.77
CA ALA A 38 -7.61 -3.63 18.23
C ALA A 38 -8.18 -4.86 18.96
N GLU A 39 -9.09 -5.59 18.32
CA GLU A 39 -9.69 -6.82 18.85
C GLU A 39 -8.79 -8.05 18.66
N ALA A 40 -7.80 -7.98 17.76
CA ALA A 40 -6.91 -9.10 17.49
C ALA A 40 -6.01 -9.41 18.70
N GLU A 41 -5.88 -10.70 19.00
CA GLU A 41 -5.03 -11.20 20.09
C GLU A 41 -3.65 -11.62 19.60
N SER A 42 -2.69 -11.68 20.53
CA SER A 42 -1.38 -12.27 20.27
C SER A 42 -1.52 -13.76 19.99
N GLY A 43 -0.71 -14.30 19.08
CA GLY A 43 -0.79 -15.72 18.72
C GLY A 43 0.36 -16.14 17.80
N SER A 44 0.47 -17.44 17.54
CA SER A 44 1.46 -18.03 16.64
C SER A 44 1.02 -18.01 15.18
N ASP A 45 -0.29 -18.13 14.95
CA ASP A 45 -0.84 -18.18 13.60
C ASP A 45 -0.85 -16.78 12.96
N PRO A 46 -0.58 -16.67 11.66
CA PRO A 46 -0.61 -15.38 10.98
C PRO A 46 -2.02 -14.78 11.02
N LEU A 47 -2.09 -13.46 11.15
CA LEU A 47 -3.33 -12.71 10.97
C LEU A 47 -3.42 -12.28 9.51
N ILE A 48 -4.46 -12.75 8.83
CA ILE A 48 -4.64 -12.55 7.39
C ILE A 48 -5.56 -11.37 7.13
N ILE A 49 -5.05 -10.40 6.36
CA ILE A 49 -5.81 -9.22 5.93
C ILE A 49 -5.98 -9.30 4.42
N ASP A 50 -7.21 -9.51 3.94
CA ASP A 50 -7.46 -9.46 2.50
C ASP A 50 -7.96 -8.09 2.04
N MET A 51 -7.67 -7.78 0.77
CA MET A 51 -8.08 -6.52 0.18
C MET A 51 -8.53 -6.67 -1.28
N THR A 52 -9.64 -6.00 -1.60
CA THR A 52 -10.09 -5.71 -2.97
C THR A 52 -10.46 -4.25 -3.06
N THR A 53 -9.73 -3.45 -3.85
CA THR A 53 -9.98 -2.02 -3.95
C THR A 53 -9.54 -1.45 -5.31
N LEU A 54 -10.33 -0.51 -5.82
CA LEU A 54 -9.96 0.34 -6.95
C LEU A 54 -9.11 1.56 -6.54
N GLY A 55 -8.80 1.70 -5.24
CA GLY A 55 -8.06 2.82 -4.68
C GLY A 55 -8.95 3.73 -3.83
N GLY A 56 -8.52 4.97 -3.66
CA GLY A 56 -9.20 5.96 -2.84
C GLY A 56 -8.24 7.00 -2.28
N ASP A 57 -8.44 7.40 -1.03
CA ASP A 57 -7.64 8.43 -0.38
C ASP A 57 -6.25 7.88 0.03
N PRO A 58 -5.15 8.43 -0.52
CA PRO A 58 -3.80 8.00 -0.17
C PRO A 58 -3.41 8.34 1.28
N GLU A 59 -4.00 9.37 1.89
CA GLU A 59 -3.74 9.68 3.30
C GLU A 59 -4.41 8.67 4.22
N MET A 60 -5.60 8.18 3.85
CA MET A 60 -6.24 7.08 4.59
C MET A 60 -5.42 5.78 4.45
N ALA A 61 -4.86 5.48 3.28
CA ALA A 61 -3.93 4.36 3.13
C ALA A 61 -2.71 4.49 4.04
N ARG A 62 -2.10 5.68 4.12
CA ARG A 62 -0.99 5.96 5.05
C ARG A 62 -1.41 5.82 6.51
N ARG A 63 -2.61 6.29 6.86
CA ARG A 63 -3.16 6.06 8.21
C ARG A 63 -3.30 4.57 8.52
N MET A 64 -3.78 3.78 7.57
CA MET A 64 -3.90 2.32 7.73
C MET A 64 -2.54 1.64 7.91
N ILE A 65 -1.48 2.13 7.25
CA ILE A 65 -0.10 1.66 7.46
C ILE A 65 0.32 1.85 8.93
N VAL A 66 0.06 3.03 9.50
CA VAL A 66 0.37 3.31 10.92
C VAL A 66 -0.35 2.35 11.86
N GLU A 67 -1.61 2.00 11.59
CA GLU A 67 -2.35 1.02 12.38
C GLU A 67 -1.75 -0.38 12.31
N VAL A 68 -1.31 -0.81 11.12
CA VAL A 68 -0.62 -2.11 10.94
C VAL A 68 0.71 -2.13 11.68
N ASP A 69 1.51 -1.06 11.60
CA ASP A 69 2.80 -0.97 12.28
C ASP A 69 2.62 -1.02 13.81
N ALA A 70 1.65 -0.27 14.36
CA ALA A 70 1.32 -0.29 15.79
C ALA A 70 0.79 -1.67 16.24
N ALA A 71 -0.04 -2.30 15.42
CA ALA A 71 -0.55 -3.65 15.71
C ALA A 71 0.58 -4.69 15.74
N ARG A 72 1.55 -4.59 14.84
CA ARG A 72 2.71 -5.49 14.79
C ARG A 72 3.51 -5.47 16.10
N GLU A 73 3.72 -4.28 16.66
CA GLU A 73 4.38 -4.13 17.98
C GLU A 73 3.51 -4.72 19.11
N ARG A 74 2.23 -4.38 19.14
CA ARG A 74 1.30 -4.81 20.18
C ARG A 74 1.06 -6.32 20.20
N LEU A 75 1.01 -6.95 19.03
CA LEU A 75 0.76 -8.38 18.88
C LEU A 75 2.00 -9.26 19.12
N GLY A 76 3.09 -8.69 19.66
CA GLY A 76 4.27 -9.44 20.07
C GLY A 76 5.01 -10.15 18.93
N GLY A 77 4.98 -9.58 17.73
CA GLY A 77 5.63 -10.16 16.55
C GLY A 77 4.77 -11.19 15.80
N ARG A 78 3.47 -11.30 16.12
CA ARG A 78 2.54 -12.08 15.30
C ARG A 78 2.65 -11.66 13.83
N ARG A 79 2.79 -12.64 12.95
CA ARG A 79 2.93 -12.39 11.52
C ARG A 79 1.62 -11.81 10.97
N LEU A 80 1.71 -10.66 10.27
CA LEU A 80 0.59 -10.04 9.56
C LEU A 80 0.78 -10.30 8.07
N VAL A 81 -0.21 -10.90 7.41
CA VAL A 81 -0.16 -11.31 6.00
C VAL A 81 -1.18 -10.54 5.19
N PHE A 82 -0.75 -10.00 4.06
CA PHE A 82 -1.60 -9.33 3.09
C PHE A 82 -1.99 -10.28 1.96
N VAL A 83 -3.27 -10.29 1.59
CA VAL A 83 -3.79 -11.04 0.45
C VAL A 83 -4.58 -10.11 -0.46
N GLY A 84 -4.03 -9.77 -1.62
CA GLY A 84 -4.77 -9.03 -2.64
C GLY A 84 -5.66 -9.96 -3.46
N LYS A 85 -6.94 -9.60 -3.61
CA LYS A 85 -7.93 -10.36 -4.38
C LYS A 85 -8.48 -9.51 -5.52
N THR A 86 -8.53 -10.05 -6.71
CA THR A 86 -9.05 -9.43 -7.94
C THR A 86 -8.30 -8.16 -8.33
N VAL A 87 -8.41 -7.08 -7.57
CA VAL A 87 -7.74 -5.79 -7.86
C VAL A 87 -7.25 -5.14 -6.58
N VAL A 88 -6.01 -4.62 -6.62
CA VAL A 88 -5.41 -3.79 -5.57
C VAL A 88 -4.79 -2.58 -6.25
N TYR A 89 -5.56 -1.50 -6.36
CA TYR A 89 -5.17 -0.34 -7.15
C TYR A 89 -4.82 0.86 -6.29
N SER A 90 -3.86 1.67 -6.77
CA SER A 90 -3.58 3.01 -6.25
C SER A 90 -3.31 3.02 -4.74
N ALA A 91 -4.17 3.65 -3.94
CA ALA A 91 -4.08 3.68 -2.48
C ALA A 91 -4.05 2.26 -1.84
N GLY A 92 -4.59 1.24 -2.53
CA GLY A 92 -4.45 -0.16 -2.12
C GLY A 92 -3.00 -0.65 -2.19
N CYS A 93 -2.24 -0.28 -3.25
CA CYS A 93 -0.81 -0.58 -3.33
C CYS A 93 -0.02 0.18 -2.26
N THR A 94 -0.42 1.42 -1.93
CA THR A 94 0.15 2.16 -0.81
C THR A 94 -0.03 1.39 0.49
N PHE A 95 -1.23 0.89 0.78
CA PHE A 95 -1.50 0.09 1.97
C PHE A 95 -0.74 -1.25 1.96
N MET A 96 -0.64 -1.92 0.82
CA MET A 96 0.14 -3.16 0.68
C MET A 96 1.60 -2.98 1.12
N ALA A 97 2.17 -1.78 0.99
CA ALA A 97 3.52 -1.46 1.44
C ALA A 97 3.70 -1.55 2.98
N ALA A 98 2.62 -1.65 3.76
CA ALA A 98 2.70 -1.94 5.20
C ALA A 98 3.27 -3.33 5.50
N PHE A 99 3.23 -4.23 4.54
CA PHE A 99 3.66 -5.62 4.69
C PHE A 99 4.99 -5.82 3.96
N PRO A 100 5.96 -6.55 4.52
CA PRO A 100 7.19 -6.89 3.80
C PRO A 100 6.87 -7.86 2.64
N PRO A 101 7.66 -7.89 1.56
CA PRO A 101 7.37 -8.69 0.36
C PRO A 101 7.05 -10.17 0.63
N GLN A 102 7.70 -10.80 1.62
CA GLN A 102 7.48 -12.20 2.01
C GLN A 102 6.10 -12.45 2.67
N ASP A 103 5.39 -11.39 3.05
CA ASP A 103 4.05 -11.45 3.66
C ASP A 103 2.96 -10.91 2.73
N ARG A 104 3.26 -10.73 1.45
CA ARG A 104 2.30 -10.28 0.43
C ARG A 104 1.95 -11.43 -0.50
N TYR A 105 0.67 -11.66 -0.71
CA TYR A 105 0.15 -12.68 -1.63
C TYR A 105 -0.95 -12.08 -2.52
N LEU A 106 -1.14 -12.64 -3.70
CA LEU A 106 -2.22 -12.29 -4.62
C LEU A 106 -2.96 -13.54 -5.08
N THR A 107 -4.26 -13.44 -5.35
CA THR A 107 -4.97 -14.47 -6.12
C THR A 107 -4.50 -14.46 -7.58
N ALA A 108 -4.63 -15.59 -8.27
CA ALA A 108 -4.07 -15.77 -9.62
C ALA A 108 -4.59 -14.76 -10.66
N ASP A 109 -5.84 -14.31 -10.48
CA ASP A 109 -6.51 -13.32 -11.32
C ASP A 109 -6.26 -11.87 -10.90
N SER A 110 -5.49 -11.65 -9.82
CA SER A 110 -5.29 -10.31 -9.28
C SER A 110 -4.35 -9.46 -10.12
N THR A 111 -4.64 -8.18 -10.11
CA THR A 111 -3.79 -7.14 -10.72
C THR A 111 -3.55 -6.02 -9.73
N LEU A 112 -2.31 -5.53 -9.66
CA LEU A 112 -1.95 -4.29 -8.97
C LEU A 112 -2.02 -3.14 -9.97
N LEU A 113 -2.37 -1.94 -9.52
CA LEU A 113 -2.16 -0.70 -10.28
C LEU A 113 -1.32 0.26 -9.43
N ILE A 114 -0.13 0.53 -9.93
CA ILE A 114 0.81 1.50 -9.35
C ILE A 114 0.82 2.73 -10.25
N HIS A 115 0.51 3.89 -9.69
CA HIS A 115 0.54 5.15 -10.40
C HIS A 115 0.91 6.30 -9.47
N CYS A 116 1.37 7.41 -10.04
CA CYS A 116 1.68 8.63 -9.31
C CYS A 116 0.44 9.24 -8.67
N ARG A 117 0.64 9.96 -7.56
CA ARG A 117 -0.42 10.73 -6.90
C ARG A 117 -1.03 11.72 -7.88
N GLN A 118 -2.34 11.85 -7.84
CA GLN A 118 -3.06 12.76 -8.72
C GLN A 118 -3.60 13.94 -7.92
N LEU A 119 -3.40 15.14 -8.43
CA LEU A 119 -4.03 16.35 -7.94
C LEU A 119 -4.91 16.93 -9.05
N LYS A 120 -6.20 17.13 -8.75
CA LYS A 120 -7.10 17.87 -9.63
C LYS A 120 -7.46 19.19 -8.95
N GLN A 121 -6.85 20.26 -9.40
CA GLN A 121 -7.07 21.60 -8.86
C GLN A 121 -7.11 22.62 -9.99
N THR A 122 -8.05 23.57 -9.90
CA THR A 122 -8.11 24.74 -10.79
C THR A 122 -7.60 25.94 -10.01
N LEU A 123 -6.66 26.67 -10.61
CA LEU A 123 -6.13 27.91 -10.05
C LEU A 123 -6.73 29.11 -10.78
N GLU A 124 -7.52 29.89 -10.07
CA GLU A 124 -8.04 31.19 -10.57
C GLU A 124 -7.21 32.33 -9.97
N LEU A 125 -6.68 33.18 -10.85
CA LEU A 125 -5.87 34.32 -10.49
C LEU A 125 -6.63 35.60 -10.91
N ASP A 126 -7.35 36.19 -9.95
CA ASP A 126 -8.05 37.45 -10.13
C ASP A 126 -7.63 38.45 -9.03
N GLY A 127 -7.50 39.75 -9.40
CA GLY A 127 -7.10 40.84 -8.50
C GLY A 127 -5.62 41.25 -8.65
N PRO A 128 -5.04 41.92 -7.65
CA PRO A 128 -3.69 42.50 -7.74
C PRO A 128 -2.61 41.39 -7.93
N ILE A 129 -1.72 41.57 -8.89
CA ILE A 129 -0.66 40.64 -9.25
C ILE A 129 0.16 40.20 -8.02
N ARG A 130 0.46 41.10 -7.09
CA ARG A 130 1.23 40.81 -5.87
C ARG A 130 0.56 39.76 -4.97
N SER A 131 -0.78 39.67 -4.99
CA SER A 131 -1.51 38.68 -4.16
C SER A 131 -1.41 37.24 -4.71
N HIS A 132 -1.02 37.07 -5.97
CA HIS A 132 -0.94 35.77 -6.61
C HIS A 132 0.34 35.00 -6.26
N LEU A 133 1.47 35.69 -6.02
CA LEU A 133 2.75 35.06 -5.68
C LEU A 133 2.68 34.16 -4.45
N PRO A 134 2.08 34.54 -3.32
CA PRO A 134 1.91 33.65 -2.17
C PRO A 134 1.06 32.43 -2.49
N LYS A 135 -0.02 32.57 -3.28
CA LYS A 135 -0.89 31.46 -3.69
C LYS A 135 -0.13 30.44 -4.53
N LEU A 136 0.65 30.90 -5.50
CA LEU A 136 1.50 30.03 -6.34
C LEU A 136 2.57 29.32 -5.53
N LYS A 137 3.23 30.02 -4.61
CA LYS A 137 4.24 29.39 -3.72
C LYS A 137 3.62 28.33 -2.83
N ALA A 138 2.43 28.58 -2.27
CA ALA A 138 1.72 27.59 -1.46
C ALA A 138 1.36 26.33 -2.29
N MET A 139 0.91 26.53 -3.54
CA MET A 139 0.61 25.42 -4.45
C MET A 139 1.86 24.62 -4.81
N ILE A 140 2.99 25.28 -5.12
CA ILE A 140 4.25 24.61 -5.38
C ILE A 140 4.66 23.75 -4.17
N HIS A 141 4.63 24.32 -2.98
CA HIS A 141 4.97 23.59 -1.75
C HIS A 141 4.04 22.38 -1.51
N GLN A 142 2.74 22.52 -1.81
CA GLN A 142 1.80 21.38 -1.74
C GLN A 142 2.17 20.27 -2.73
N LEU A 143 2.57 20.62 -3.96
CA LEU A 143 3.01 19.65 -4.96
C LEU A 143 4.30 18.96 -4.54
N GLU A 144 5.32 19.72 -4.08
CA GLU A 144 6.58 19.20 -3.58
C GLU A 144 6.35 18.21 -2.42
N THR A 145 5.55 18.60 -1.43
CA THR A 145 5.16 17.72 -0.32
C THR A 145 4.47 16.44 -0.83
N GLY A 146 3.57 16.57 -1.81
CA GLY A 146 2.89 15.42 -2.41
C GLY A 146 3.85 14.45 -3.11
N VAL A 147 4.86 14.97 -3.80
CA VAL A 147 5.91 14.17 -4.46
C VAL A 147 6.80 13.47 -3.43
N ASP A 148 7.20 14.16 -2.36
CA ASP A 148 7.99 13.55 -1.28
C ASP A 148 7.25 12.39 -0.62
N LEU A 149 5.96 12.59 -0.28
CA LEU A 149 5.12 11.53 0.29
C LEU A 149 4.91 10.36 -0.67
N GLU A 150 4.81 10.61 -1.96
CA GLU A 150 4.74 9.56 -2.99
C GLU A 150 6.02 8.74 -3.01
N LYS A 151 7.16 9.41 -3.02
CA LYS A 151 8.47 8.77 -3.03
C LYS A 151 8.68 7.87 -1.82
N ASP A 152 8.38 8.36 -0.62
CA ASP A 152 8.47 7.56 0.61
C ASP A 152 7.60 6.29 0.53
N ASN A 153 6.38 6.41 -0.01
CA ASN A 153 5.49 5.25 -0.18
C ASN A 153 6.03 4.26 -1.22
N PHE A 154 6.60 4.76 -2.32
CA PHE A 154 7.21 3.91 -3.34
C PHE A 154 8.46 3.21 -2.84
N GLU A 155 9.32 3.90 -2.09
CA GLU A 155 10.47 3.29 -1.42
C GLU A 155 10.04 2.12 -0.54
N ARG A 156 9.03 2.32 0.30
CA ARG A 156 8.49 1.28 1.17
C ARG A 156 7.85 0.13 0.37
N LEU A 157 7.19 0.41 -0.75
CA LEU A 157 6.56 -0.60 -1.59
C LEU A 157 7.57 -1.55 -2.21
N ILE A 158 8.70 -1.01 -2.69
CA ILE A 158 9.73 -1.77 -3.42
C ILE A 158 10.88 -2.27 -2.54
N GLU A 159 10.92 -1.89 -1.26
CA GLU A 159 11.94 -2.36 -0.33
C GLU A 159 12.00 -3.90 -0.31
N GLY A 160 13.18 -4.46 -0.57
CA GLY A 160 13.40 -5.91 -0.63
C GLY A 160 12.87 -6.60 -1.90
N THR A 161 12.43 -5.83 -2.91
CA THR A 161 11.99 -6.34 -4.22
C THR A 161 13.08 -6.25 -5.29
N ARG A 162 12.77 -6.68 -6.51
CA ARG A 162 13.64 -6.52 -7.70
C ARG A 162 13.26 -5.33 -8.58
N VAL A 163 12.44 -4.43 -8.08
CA VAL A 163 11.98 -3.23 -8.81
C VAL A 163 12.86 -2.05 -8.43
N PRO A 164 13.65 -1.49 -9.35
CA PRO A 164 14.39 -0.26 -9.09
C PRO A 164 13.46 0.96 -9.10
N MET A 165 13.80 2.00 -8.34
CA MET A 165 12.97 3.20 -8.18
C MET A 165 12.75 3.96 -9.49
N ASP A 166 13.77 4.06 -10.32
CA ASP A 166 13.71 4.74 -11.63
C ASP A 166 12.71 4.06 -12.56
N GLU A 167 12.72 2.73 -12.64
CA GLU A 167 11.73 1.96 -13.40
C GLU A 167 10.32 2.16 -12.85
N LEU A 168 10.14 2.14 -11.51
CA LEU A 168 8.85 2.36 -10.90
C LEU A 168 8.30 3.73 -11.24
N LEU A 169 9.11 4.79 -11.08
CA LEU A 169 8.70 6.17 -11.38
C LEU A 169 8.33 6.35 -12.85
N GLU A 170 9.11 5.80 -13.78
CA GLU A 170 8.81 5.84 -15.21
C GLU A 170 7.44 5.18 -15.51
N LYS A 171 7.22 3.96 -15.00
CA LYS A 171 5.99 3.21 -15.26
C LYS A 171 4.76 3.80 -14.55
N ALA A 172 4.92 4.30 -13.33
CA ALA A 172 3.84 4.88 -12.54
C ALA A 172 3.24 6.13 -13.19
N LEU A 173 4.04 6.89 -13.97
CA LEU A 173 3.53 8.03 -14.76
C LEU A 173 2.44 7.63 -15.77
N TYR A 174 2.46 6.38 -16.25
CA TYR A 174 1.58 5.85 -17.28
C TYR A 174 0.63 4.77 -16.80
N ASN A 175 0.38 4.69 -15.48
CA ASN A 175 -0.45 3.66 -14.87
C ASN A 175 0.11 2.24 -15.07
N TRP A 176 1.00 1.83 -14.21
CA TRP A 176 1.61 0.50 -14.29
C TRP A 176 0.67 -0.58 -13.71
N TYR A 177 0.03 -1.32 -14.62
CA TYR A 177 -0.74 -2.51 -14.26
C TYR A 177 0.19 -3.72 -14.15
N VAL A 178 0.21 -4.36 -12.97
CA VAL A 178 1.09 -5.48 -12.65
C VAL A 178 0.24 -6.71 -12.33
N PRO A 179 0.09 -7.66 -13.28
CA PRO A 179 -0.56 -8.93 -13.01
C PRO A 179 0.18 -9.74 -11.93
N ALA A 180 -0.54 -10.63 -11.22
CA ALA A 180 0.01 -11.42 -10.12
C ALA A 180 1.32 -12.15 -10.49
N LYS A 181 1.41 -12.70 -11.71
CA LYS A 181 2.63 -13.35 -12.21
C LYS A 181 3.81 -12.38 -12.30
N GLU A 182 3.62 -11.19 -12.88
CA GLU A 182 4.66 -10.17 -12.94
C GLU A 182 5.05 -9.68 -11.54
N ALA A 183 4.07 -9.50 -10.64
CA ALA A 183 4.32 -9.11 -9.26
C ALA A 183 5.22 -10.13 -8.54
N LEU A 184 5.00 -11.44 -8.76
CA LEU A 184 5.83 -12.51 -8.24
C LEU A 184 7.23 -12.49 -8.86
N ASP A 185 7.32 -12.40 -10.18
CA ASP A 185 8.59 -12.35 -10.91
C ASP A 185 9.46 -11.15 -10.49
N ARG A 186 8.84 -10.06 -10.08
CA ARG A 186 9.52 -8.85 -9.57
C ARG A 186 9.79 -8.85 -8.07
N GLY A 187 9.30 -9.85 -7.35
CA GLY A 187 9.43 -9.95 -5.90
C GLY A 187 8.59 -8.94 -5.12
N LEU A 188 7.57 -8.36 -5.74
CA LEU A 188 6.59 -7.51 -5.04
C LEU A 188 5.72 -8.30 -4.08
N ILE A 189 5.59 -9.62 -4.34
CA ILE A 189 4.83 -10.58 -3.53
C ILE A 189 5.62 -11.89 -3.37
N ALA A 190 5.29 -12.65 -2.34
CA ALA A 190 5.89 -13.95 -2.04
C ALA A 190 5.24 -15.11 -2.80
N GLY A 191 3.98 -14.99 -3.21
CA GLY A 191 3.28 -16.09 -3.85
C GLY A 191 1.93 -15.73 -4.44
N ILE A 192 1.47 -16.63 -5.30
CA ILE A 192 0.13 -16.63 -5.90
C ILE A 192 -0.67 -17.76 -5.27
N LEU A 193 -1.95 -17.50 -4.96
CA LEU A 193 -2.88 -18.38 -4.27
C LEU A 193 -3.89 -18.94 -5.24
#